data_aef2a577b49a0890018889729e434a6a
#
_entry.id   aef2a577b49a0890018889729e434a6a
#
_cell.length_a   1.000
_cell.length_b   1.000
_cell.length_c   1.000
_cell.angle_alpha   90.00
_cell.angle_beta   90.00
_cell.angle_gamma   90.00
#
_symmetry.space_group_name_H-M   'P 1'
#
loop_
_entity.id
_entity.type
_entity.pdbx_description
1 polymer ?
#
loop_
_entity_poly.entity_id
_entity_poly.type
_entity_poly.pdbx_seq_one_letter_code
_entity_poly.pdbx_strand_id
1 'polypeptide(L)'
;TMTGLLPTTTGIYGNAQWFRPLLPNVVTIPQHFKANGYRVVGGGKIFHTGNTKDGFNPPDQWHDYFSLVWDNPWHHPLKGLNWPPGFPLNGIENVRKGIPPPTGPSQFDWGPFDKEDLEMGDGRMVEWIIKQWQKPSKGPLFLGAGIYRPHLPWYAPRKYFDLYPIDKIRLPKRKSDDLDDVPRYGRNLARANNGDEYDLVVATGKYRQAVQAYLASISYV
;
A
#
# COMPACT_ATOMS: atom_id res chain seq x y z
N THR A 1 2.17 11.42 11.29
CA THR A 1 1.02 12.22 10.84
C THR A 1 -0.15 12.13 11.80
N MET A 2 -0.64 10.95 12.12
CA MET A 2 -1.89 10.76 12.88
C MET A 2 -1.87 11.23 14.34
N THR A 3 -0.69 11.49 14.90
CA THR A 3 -0.53 11.99 16.27
C THR A 3 -0.07 13.47 16.31
N GLY A 4 0.28 14.06 15.18
CA GLY A 4 0.89 15.39 15.11
C GLY A 4 2.31 15.48 15.67
N LEU A 5 2.90 14.35 16.10
CA LEU A 5 4.23 14.31 16.68
C LEU A 5 5.29 13.92 15.65
N LEU A 6 6.48 14.50 15.82
CA LEU A 6 7.63 14.15 14.97
C LEU A 6 8.23 12.80 15.37
N PRO A 7 8.88 12.07 14.43
CA PRO A 7 9.60 10.84 14.75
C PRO A 7 10.64 11.00 15.86
N THR A 8 11.33 12.13 15.89
CA THR A 8 12.29 12.48 16.95
C THR A 8 11.67 12.61 18.33
N THR A 9 10.39 12.98 18.41
CA THR A 9 9.65 13.08 19.68
C THR A 9 9.12 11.71 20.09
N THR A 10 8.69 10.90 19.12
CA THR A 10 8.04 9.59 19.38
C THR A 10 9.03 8.45 19.50
N GLY A 11 10.25 8.58 18.97
CA GLY A 11 11.22 7.50 18.82
C GLY A 11 10.82 6.45 17.77
N ILE A 12 9.79 6.71 16.94
CA ILE A 12 9.28 5.78 15.95
C ILE A 12 9.84 6.17 14.59
N TYR A 13 10.76 5.35 14.07
CA TYR A 13 11.47 5.58 12.82
C TYR A 13 11.20 4.54 11.74
N GLY A 14 10.55 3.43 12.09
CA GLY A 14 10.34 2.32 11.16
C GLY A 14 8.95 1.71 11.24
N ASN A 15 8.52 1.08 10.16
CA ASN A 15 7.20 0.47 10.02
C ASN A 15 6.94 -0.71 10.97
N ALA A 16 8.01 -1.35 11.47
CA ALA A 16 7.90 -2.44 12.45
C ALA A 16 7.52 -1.95 13.86
N GLN A 17 7.63 -0.65 14.11
CA GLN A 17 7.34 -0.05 15.40
C GLN A 17 5.87 0.38 15.47
N TRP A 18 5.06 -0.38 16.19
CA TRP A 18 3.68 0.03 16.41
C TRP A 18 3.61 1.13 17.46
N PHE A 19 2.91 2.22 17.15
CA PHE A 19 2.88 3.41 17.98
C PHE A 19 2.14 3.22 19.32
N ARG A 20 1.08 2.41 19.37
CA ARG A 20 0.22 2.34 20.56
C ARG A 20 0.92 1.81 21.82
N PRO A 21 1.74 0.73 21.77
CA PRO A 21 2.51 0.31 22.94
C PRO A 21 3.55 1.34 23.40
N LEU A 22 4.11 2.10 22.45
CA LEU A 22 5.14 3.12 22.75
C LEU A 22 4.52 4.44 23.25
N LEU A 23 3.32 4.75 22.79
CA LEU A 23 2.60 5.99 23.09
C LEU A 23 1.16 5.65 23.51
N PRO A 24 0.97 5.01 24.68
CA PRO A 24 -0.35 4.48 25.08
C PRO A 24 -1.40 5.58 25.26
N ASN A 25 -0.99 6.77 25.67
CA ASN A 25 -1.88 7.88 25.98
C ASN A 25 -1.98 8.93 24.88
N VAL A 26 -1.31 8.74 23.74
CA VAL A 26 -1.38 9.73 22.65
C VAL A 26 -2.77 9.70 22.00
N VAL A 27 -3.34 10.88 21.87
CA VAL A 27 -4.61 11.08 21.15
C VAL A 27 -4.33 11.24 19.68
N THR A 28 -4.96 10.42 18.85
CA THR A 28 -4.86 10.52 17.39
C THR A 28 -5.91 11.47 16.82
N ILE A 29 -5.72 11.87 15.56
CA ILE A 29 -6.69 12.73 14.87
C ILE A 29 -8.11 12.13 14.93
N PRO A 30 -8.37 10.87 14.57
CA PRO A 30 -9.71 10.29 14.68
C PRO A 30 -10.26 10.31 16.11
N GLN A 31 -9.45 9.98 17.10
CA GLN A 31 -9.87 10.01 18.51
C GLN A 31 -10.22 11.42 18.97
N HIS A 32 -9.46 12.41 18.52
CA HIS A 32 -9.76 13.82 18.84
C HIS A 32 -11.14 14.23 18.30
N PHE A 33 -11.41 13.96 17.03
CA PHE A 33 -12.71 14.25 16.44
C PHE A 33 -13.86 13.47 17.12
N LYS A 34 -13.61 12.19 17.45
CA LYS A 34 -14.57 11.35 18.17
C LYS A 34 -14.93 11.93 19.53
N ALA A 35 -13.94 12.38 20.29
CA ALA A 35 -14.14 12.99 21.61
C ALA A 35 -14.88 14.34 21.53
N ASN A 36 -14.87 15.01 20.37
CA ASN A 36 -15.54 16.30 20.15
C ASN A 36 -16.89 16.16 19.41
N GLY A 37 -17.54 14.99 19.49
CA GLY A 37 -18.91 14.79 19.02
C GLY A 37 -19.05 14.55 17.52
N TYR A 38 -17.97 14.31 16.79
CA TYR A 38 -18.03 13.91 15.39
C TYR A 38 -18.40 12.43 15.26
N ARG A 39 -19.19 12.11 14.25
CA ARG A 39 -19.25 10.77 13.73
C ARG A 39 -17.95 10.51 12.95
N VAL A 40 -17.15 9.56 13.40
CA VAL A 40 -15.82 9.29 12.87
C VAL A 40 -15.84 7.96 12.12
N VAL A 41 -15.60 8.02 10.81
CA VAL A 41 -15.69 6.89 9.90
C VAL A 41 -14.39 6.80 9.09
N GLY A 42 -13.88 5.60 8.90
CA GLY A 42 -12.65 5.38 8.14
C GLY A 42 -12.69 4.13 7.29
N GLY A 43 -11.80 4.05 6.33
CA GLY A 43 -11.60 2.86 5.52
C GLY A 43 -10.24 2.80 4.87
N GLY A 44 -9.76 1.60 4.61
CA GLY A 44 -8.52 1.37 3.88
C GLY A 44 -7.23 1.54 4.71
N LYS A 45 -6.16 1.98 4.07
CA LYS A 45 -4.85 2.11 4.70
C LYS A 45 -4.64 3.51 5.27
N ILE A 46 -5.13 3.76 6.48
CA ILE A 46 -4.93 5.04 7.19
C ILE A 46 -3.77 4.94 8.16
N PHE A 47 -3.67 3.85 8.89
CA PHE A 47 -2.52 3.53 9.74
C PHE A 47 -1.66 2.44 9.09
N HIS A 48 -0.40 2.35 9.51
CA HIS A 48 0.46 1.23 9.18
C HIS A 48 0.66 0.37 10.42
N THR A 49 -0.11 -0.73 10.51
CA THR A 49 -0.04 -1.65 11.65
C THR A 49 0.30 -3.05 11.15
N GLY A 50 1.48 -3.54 11.49
CA GLY A 50 1.93 -4.84 11.01
C GLY A 50 1.33 -6.06 11.70
N ASN A 51 0.64 -5.90 12.85
CA ASN A 51 0.36 -7.01 13.77
C ASN A 51 -1.05 -7.06 14.35
N THR A 52 -2.02 -6.33 13.83
CA THR A 52 -3.40 -6.41 14.33
C THR A 52 -4.24 -7.32 13.47
N LYS A 53 -5.11 -8.11 14.10
CA LYS A 53 -6.15 -8.89 13.41
C LYS A 53 -7.08 -8.00 12.57
N ASP A 54 -7.13 -6.73 12.90
CA ASP A 54 -7.97 -5.71 12.28
C ASP A 54 -7.26 -4.96 11.14
N GLY A 55 -6.14 -5.49 10.66
CA GLY A 55 -5.38 -4.91 9.56
C GLY A 55 -4.79 -3.53 9.90
N PHE A 56 -5.05 -2.53 9.07
CA PHE A 56 -4.56 -1.16 9.25
C PHE A 56 -5.46 -0.31 10.17
N ASN A 57 -6.27 -0.96 11.02
CA ASN A 57 -7.20 -0.28 11.90
C ASN A 57 -6.88 -0.54 13.37
N PRO A 58 -6.26 0.40 14.09
CA PRO A 58 -6.20 0.31 15.54
C PRO A 58 -7.61 0.36 16.12
N PRO A 59 -7.96 -0.50 17.11
CA PRO A 59 -9.23 -0.41 17.81
C PRO A 59 -9.41 0.99 18.39
N ASP A 60 -10.62 1.41 18.69
CA ASP A 60 -10.97 2.70 19.35
C ASP A 60 -10.89 3.97 18.51
N GLN A 61 -10.36 3.90 17.28
CA GLN A 61 -10.22 5.11 16.43
C GLN A 61 -11.54 5.57 15.82
N TRP A 62 -12.40 4.63 15.43
CA TRP A 62 -13.52 4.83 14.53
C TRP A 62 -14.86 4.40 15.14
N HIS A 63 -15.96 4.96 14.66
CA HIS A 63 -17.29 4.40 14.88
C HIS A 63 -17.59 3.27 13.89
N ASP A 64 -17.24 3.51 12.62
CA ASP A 64 -17.33 2.51 11.54
C ASP A 64 -16.04 2.49 10.74
N TYR A 65 -15.61 1.31 10.30
CA TYR A 65 -14.39 1.16 9.53
C TYR A 65 -14.49 0.06 8.47
N PHE A 66 -14.04 0.38 7.25
CA PHE A 66 -13.89 -0.59 6.17
C PHE A 66 -12.46 -1.13 6.14
N SER A 67 -12.29 -2.39 6.50
CA SER A 67 -10.98 -3.04 6.45
C SER A 67 -10.70 -3.58 5.05
N LEU A 68 -9.58 -3.20 4.48
CA LEU A 68 -9.12 -3.73 3.19
C LEU A 68 -8.51 -5.14 3.29
N VAL A 69 -8.08 -5.52 4.48
CA VAL A 69 -7.09 -6.61 4.64
C VAL A 69 -7.73 -7.99 4.53
N TRP A 70 -8.99 -8.14 4.92
CA TRP A 70 -9.57 -9.47 5.15
C TRP A 70 -10.55 -9.92 4.08
N ASP A 71 -11.09 -8.98 3.29
CA ASP A 71 -12.19 -9.28 2.39
C ASP A 71 -11.79 -9.60 0.95
N ASN A 72 -10.51 -9.39 0.60
CA ASN A 72 -10.12 -9.55 -0.79
C ASN A 72 -8.63 -9.89 -0.96
N PRO A 73 -8.31 -11.07 -1.50
CA PRO A 73 -6.94 -11.49 -1.78
C PRO A 73 -6.18 -10.57 -2.75
N TRP A 74 -6.90 -9.74 -3.50
CA TRP A 74 -6.33 -8.80 -4.48
C TRP A 74 -5.73 -7.53 -3.86
N HIS A 75 -5.92 -7.34 -2.55
CA HIS A 75 -5.40 -6.15 -1.86
C HIS A 75 -4.04 -6.33 -1.26
N HIS A 76 -3.87 -7.42 -0.58
CA HIS A 76 -2.64 -7.71 0.11
C HIS A 76 -2.39 -9.22 0.08
N PRO A 77 -1.22 -9.66 -0.35
CA PRO A 77 -0.82 -11.05 -0.27
C PRO A 77 -0.53 -11.42 1.19
N LEU A 78 -1.57 -11.60 1.98
CA LEU A 78 -1.41 -12.10 3.34
C LEU A 78 -1.13 -13.60 3.33
N LYS A 79 -0.27 -14.04 4.24
CA LYS A 79 -0.05 -15.47 4.48
C LYS A 79 -1.39 -16.17 4.67
N GLY A 80 -1.66 -17.20 3.87
CA GLY A 80 -2.83 -18.05 4.02
C GLY A 80 -3.99 -17.77 3.05
N LEU A 81 -3.91 -16.74 2.22
CA LEU A 81 -4.89 -16.57 1.14
C LEU A 81 -4.50 -17.39 -0.08
N ASN A 82 -5.50 -18.05 -0.67
CA ASN A 82 -5.33 -18.75 -1.95
C ASN A 82 -5.18 -17.71 -3.07
N TRP A 83 -3.99 -17.60 -3.60
CA TRP A 83 -3.76 -16.82 -4.80
C TRP A 83 -4.44 -17.48 -5.99
N PRO A 84 -4.97 -16.68 -6.92
CA PRO A 84 -5.43 -17.24 -8.17
C PRO A 84 -4.33 -18.01 -8.89
N PRO A 85 -4.70 -19.03 -9.67
CA PRO A 85 -3.73 -19.71 -10.51
C PRO A 85 -2.91 -18.73 -11.36
N GLY A 86 -1.60 -18.94 -11.43
CA GLY A 86 -0.70 -18.11 -12.22
C GLY A 86 -0.07 -16.92 -11.48
N PHE A 87 -0.40 -16.72 -10.21
CA PHE A 87 0.25 -15.67 -9.40
C PHE A 87 1.37 -16.22 -8.51
N PRO A 88 2.43 -15.44 -8.24
CA PRO A 88 2.72 -14.09 -8.75
C PRO A 88 3.03 -14.08 -10.25
N LEU A 89 2.64 -13.01 -10.95
CA LEU A 89 2.76 -12.93 -12.42
C LEU A 89 4.20 -12.82 -12.90
N ASN A 90 5.09 -12.22 -12.12
CA ASN A 90 6.45 -11.89 -12.53
C ASN A 90 7.52 -12.75 -11.85
N GLY A 91 7.23 -13.32 -10.70
CA GLY A 91 8.15 -14.21 -9.98
C GLY A 91 9.49 -13.59 -9.57
N ILE A 92 9.61 -12.26 -9.54
CA ILE A 92 10.88 -11.54 -9.31
C ILE A 92 11.51 -11.91 -7.97
N GLU A 93 10.72 -11.95 -6.93
CA GLU A 93 11.21 -12.29 -5.58
C GLU A 93 11.72 -13.73 -5.49
N ASN A 94 11.13 -14.63 -6.26
CA ASN A 94 11.57 -16.01 -6.34
C ASN A 94 12.92 -16.13 -7.04
N VAL A 95 13.16 -15.36 -8.10
CA VAL A 95 14.47 -15.29 -8.79
C VAL A 95 15.56 -14.89 -7.81
N ARG A 96 15.33 -13.87 -6.98
CA ARG A 96 16.27 -13.43 -5.95
C ARG A 96 16.61 -14.52 -4.95
N LYS A 97 15.65 -15.33 -4.57
CA LYS A 97 15.81 -16.40 -3.58
C LYS A 97 16.31 -17.72 -4.18
N GLY A 98 16.50 -17.78 -5.50
CA GLY A 98 16.85 -19.02 -6.20
C GLY A 98 15.75 -20.09 -6.10
N ILE A 99 14.52 -19.69 -5.84
CA ILE A 99 13.37 -20.58 -5.68
C ILE A 99 12.59 -20.63 -6.99
N PRO A 100 12.29 -21.80 -7.54
CA PRO A 100 11.48 -21.88 -8.76
C PRO A 100 10.09 -21.26 -8.56
N PRO A 101 9.58 -20.48 -9.53
CA PRO A 101 8.20 -19.99 -9.45
C PRO A 101 7.18 -21.15 -9.54
N PRO A 102 5.95 -20.97 -9.00
CA PRO A 102 5.46 -19.97 -8.08
C PRO A 102 5.32 -20.54 -6.67
N THR A 103 6.14 -20.14 -5.75
CA THR A 103 6.00 -20.58 -4.36
C THR A 103 5.64 -19.42 -3.45
N GLY A 104 4.35 -19.16 -3.30
CA GLY A 104 3.80 -18.24 -2.32
C GLY A 104 3.65 -16.80 -2.79
N PRO A 105 2.90 -16.02 -2.01
CA PRO A 105 2.57 -14.64 -2.34
C PRO A 105 3.79 -13.75 -2.28
N SER A 106 4.06 -13.03 -3.36
CA SER A 106 5.06 -11.97 -3.41
C SER A 106 4.36 -10.62 -3.43
N GLN A 107 4.77 -9.73 -2.52
CA GLN A 107 4.32 -8.34 -2.58
C GLN A 107 4.98 -7.59 -3.75
N PHE A 108 6.13 -8.08 -4.22
CA PHE A 108 6.87 -7.47 -5.31
C PHE A 108 6.45 -8.08 -6.64
N ASP A 109 5.25 -7.70 -7.07
CA ASP A 109 4.64 -8.16 -8.30
C ASP A 109 3.73 -7.10 -8.91
N TRP A 110 3.34 -7.27 -10.18
CA TRP A 110 2.50 -6.33 -10.90
C TRP A 110 1.82 -6.98 -12.10
N GLY A 111 0.75 -6.34 -12.56
CA GLY A 111 0.08 -6.72 -13.79
C GLY A 111 -1.38 -6.29 -13.86
N PRO A 112 -1.97 -6.35 -15.05
CA PRO A 112 -3.37 -6.05 -15.25
C PRO A 112 -4.28 -7.17 -14.74
N PHE A 113 -5.43 -6.78 -14.20
CA PHE A 113 -6.54 -7.66 -13.92
C PHE A 113 -7.72 -7.38 -14.85
N ASP A 114 -8.37 -8.45 -15.29
CA ASP A 114 -9.64 -8.35 -16.02
C ASP A 114 -10.78 -8.24 -14.99
N LYS A 115 -10.78 -7.10 -14.30
CA LYS A 115 -11.69 -6.74 -13.21
C LYS A 115 -12.16 -5.31 -13.35
N GLU A 116 -13.38 -5.03 -12.86
CA GLU A 116 -13.88 -3.68 -12.72
C GLU A 116 -13.39 -3.02 -11.42
N ASP A 117 -13.49 -1.69 -11.35
CA ASP A 117 -13.03 -0.93 -10.19
C ASP A 117 -13.65 -1.41 -8.88
N LEU A 118 -14.96 -1.70 -8.87
CA LEU A 118 -15.69 -2.16 -7.70
C LEU A 118 -15.42 -3.62 -7.31
N GLU A 119 -14.77 -4.38 -8.17
CA GLU A 119 -14.27 -5.71 -7.83
C GLU A 119 -12.91 -5.65 -7.13
N MET A 120 -12.21 -4.52 -7.26
CA MET A 120 -10.97 -4.24 -6.55
C MET A 120 -11.29 -3.62 -5.20
N GLY A 121 -10.48 -3.78 -4.25
CA GLY A 121 -10.85 -3.36 -2.97
C GLY A 121 -10.71 -1.87 -2.68
N ASP A 122 -9.74 -1.18 -3.29
CA ASP A 122 -9.73 0.26 -3.19
C ASP A 122 -11.04 0.84 -3.73
N GLY A 123 -11.54 0.32 -4.86
CA GLY A 123 -12.84 0.70 -5.40
C GLY A 123 -14.01 0.39 -4.46
N ARG A 124 -14.03 -0.81 -3.88
CA ARG A 124 -15.05 -1.20 -2.89
C ARG A 124 -14.98 -0.32 -1.64
N MET A 125 -13.78 0.01 -1.17
CA MET A 125 -13.59 0.89 -0.04
C MET A 125 -14.13 2.30 -0.35
N VAL A 126 -13.80 2.85 -1.51
CA VAL A 126 -14.28 4.17 -1.94
C VAL A 126 -15.82 4.18 -2.06
N GLU A 127 -16.41 3.16 -2.67
CA GLU A 127 -17.89 3.03 -2.73
C GLU A 127 -18.50 3.00 -1.32
N TRP A 128 -17.92 2.24 -0.41
CA TRP A 128 -18.39 2.17 0.97
C TRP A 128 -18.26 3.53 1.68
N ILE A 129 -17.16 4.25 1.49
CA ILE A 129 -16.94 5.60 2.03
C ILE A 129 -17.99 6.58 1.51
N ILE A 130 -18.30 6.55 0.22
CA ILE A 130 -19.35 7.38 -0.39
C ILE A 130 -20.71 7.08 0.26
N LYS A 131 -21.03 5.80 0.44
CA LYS A 131 -22.27 5.39 1.14
C LYS A 131 -22.30 5.88 2.59
N GLN A 132 -21.17 5.92 3.29
CA GLN A 132 -21.10 6.48 4.65
C GLN A 132 -21.29 8.00 4.67
N TRP A 133 -20.70 8.70 3.69
CA TRP A 133 -20.87 10.13 3.55
C TRP A 133 -22.33 10.53 3.31
N GLN A 134 -23.06 9.75 2.52
CA GLN A 134 -24.47 9.99 2.20
C GLN A 134 -25.43 9.67 3.35
N LYS A 135 -24.99 8.97 4.40
CA LYS A 135 -25.84 8.66 5.54
C LYS A 135 -26.18 9.91 6.36
N PRO A 136 -27.43 10.11 6.74
CA PRO A 136 -27.79 11.16 7.68
C PRO A 136 -26.99 11.06 8.98
N SER A 137 -26.48 12.18 9.47
CA SER A 137 -25.78 12.27 10.74
C SER A 137 -26.39 13.37 11.60
N LYS A 138 -26.53 13.11 12.90
CA LYS A 138 -26.99 14.13 13.87
C LYS A 138 -25.92 15.18 14.20
N GLY A 139 -24.68 14.93 13.84
CA GLY A 139 -23.52 15.79 14.10
C GLY A 139 -22.58 15.84 12.92
N PRO A 140 -21.48 16.58 13.06
CA PRO A 140 -20.47 16.67 12.02
C PRO A 140 -19.80 15.32 11.75
N LEU A 141 -19.33 15.13 10.53
CA LEU A 141 -18.69 13.91 10.06
C LEU A 141 -17.18 14.14 9.87
N PHE A 142 -16.37 13.28 10.46
CA PHE A 142 -14.96 13.10 10.10
C PHE A 142 -14.84 11.82 9.27
N LEU A 143 -14.34 11.96 8.06
CA LEU A 143 -14.24 10.86 7.11
C LEU A 143 -12.78 10.67 6.69
N GLY A 144 -12.23 9.48 6.93
CA GLY A 144 -10.90 9.08 6.51
C GLY A 144 -10.96 8.03 5.41
N ALA A 145 -10.31 8.28 4.26
CA ALA A 145 -10.16 7.31 3.18
C ALA A 145 -8.68 7.05 2.92
N GLY A 146 -8.24 5.83 3.14
CA GLY A 146 -6.86 5.39 2.91
C GLY A 146 -6.78 4.47 1.70
N ILE A 147 -6.59 5.02 0.50
CA ILE A 147 -6.41 4.21 -0.70
C ILE A 147 -5.05 3.50 -0.61
N TYR A 148 -5.02 2.21 -0.96
CA TYR A 148 -3.82 1.40 -0.83
C TYR A 148 -2.85 1.59 -1.99
N ARG A 149 -3.37 1.65 -3.22
CA ARG A 149 -2.54 1.90 -4.41
C ARG A 149 -1.98 3.33 -4.38
N PRO A 150 -0.80 3.60 -4.92
CA PRO A 150 0.08 2.71 -5.69
C PRO A 150 1.10 1.91 -4.86
N HIS A 151 0.78 1.47 -3.65
CA HIS A 151 1.61 0.51 -2.92
C HIS A 151 1.65 -0.84 -3.66
N LEU A 152 2.77 -1.53 -3.60
CA LEU A 152 2.90 -2.91 -4.12
C LEU A 152 1.90 -3.88 -3.46
N PRO A 153 1.46 -4.90 -4.20
CA PRO A 153 1.68 -5.19 -5.62
C PRO A 153 0.92 -4.20 -6.52
N TRP A 154 1.49 -3.87 -7.68
CA TRP A 154 0.87 -2.93 -8.63
C TRP A 154 -0.12 -3.64 -9.54
N TYR A 155 -1.19 -4.15 -8.97
CA TYR A 155 -2.32 -4.70 -9.70
C TYR A 155 -3.42 -3.65 -9.83
N ALA A 156 -3.90 -3.46 -11.04
CA ALA A 156 -5.01 -2.57 -11.35
C ALA A 156 -5.85 -3.15 -12.50
N PRO A 157 -7.10 -2.72 -12.69
CA PRO A 157 -7.89 -3.10 -13.84
C PRO A 157 -7.19 -2.79 -15.17
N ARG A 158 -7.33 -3.69 -16.13
CA ARG A 158 -6.67 -3.63 -17.45
C ARG A 158 -6.83 -2.28 -18.15
N LYS A 159 -8.00 -1.66 -18.06
CA LYS A 159 -8.28 -0.35 -18.66
C LYS A 159 -7.27 0.74 -18.29
N TYR A 160 -6.67 0.67 -17.10
CA TYR A 160 -5.65 1.63 -16.67
C TYR A 160 -4.27 1.31 -17.27
N PHE A 161 -3.97 0.04 -17.56
CA PHE A 161 -2.77 -0.33 -18.30
C PHE A 161 -2.84 0.11 -19.76
N ASP A 162 -4.03 0.05 -20.36
CA ASP A 162 -4.28 0.45 -21.75
C ASP A 162 -4.06 1.95 -21.98
N LEU A 163 -4.13 2.78 -20.92
CA LEU A 163 -3.75 4.20 -20.99
C LEU A 163 -2.25 4.40 -21.29
N TYR A 164 -1.43 3.39 -21.02
CA TYR A 164 0.03 3.46 -21.12
C TYR A 164 0.59 2.38 -22.05
N PRO A 165 0.47 2.52 -23.38
CA PRO A 165 1.07 1.58 -24.32
C PRO A 165 2.55 1.35 -24.01
N ILE A 166 2.96 0.09 -23.91
CA ILE A 166 4.27 -0.32 -23.39
C ILE A 166 5.43 0.27 -24.21
N ASP A 167 5.25 0.40 -25.52
CA ASP A 167 6.22 0.95 -26.46
C ASP A 167 6.40 2.48 -26.30
N LYS A 168 5.42 3.18 -25.74
CA LYS A 168 5.43 4.63 -25.52
C LYS A 168 5.93 5.05 -24.14
N ILE A 169 6.18 4.11 -23.24
CA ILE A 169 6.65 4.42 -21.90
C ILE A 169 8.06 4.99 -21.95
N ARG A 170 8.21 6.19 -21.40
CA ARG A 170 9.52 6.80 -21.16
C ARG A 170 10.07 6.32 -19.82
N LEU A 171 11.18 5.60 -19.88
CA LEU A 171 11.84 5.16 -18.66
C LEU A 171 12.52 6.32 -17.95
N PRO A 172 12.46 6.39 -16.62
CA PRO A 172 13.23 7.36 -15.83
C PRO A 172 14.73 7.23 -16.15
N LYS A 173 15.40 8.37 -16.29
CA LYS A 173 16.85 8.38 -16.40
C LYS A 173 17.46 8.08 -15.05
N ARG A 174 18.43 7.17 -15.02
CA ARG A 174 19.21 6.86 -13.83
C ARG A 174 20.68 7.15 -14.12
N LYS A 175 21.35 7.74 -13.14
CA LYS A 175 22.81 7.88 -13.15
C LYS A 175 23.42 6.64 -12.50
N SER A 176 24.51 6.13 -13.06
CA SER A 176 25.26 5.01 -12.46
C SER A 176 25.99 5.41 -11.18
N ASP A 177 26.29 6.69 -11.05
CA ASP A 177 27.04 7.33 -9.97
C ASP A 177 26.15 8.14 -9.00
N ASP A 178 24.84 7.96 -9.05
CA ASP A 178 23.85 8.79 -8.31
C ASP A 178 24.05 8.77 -6.79
N LEU A 179 24.68 7.73 -6.25
CA LEU A 179 24.94 7.59 -4.82
C LEU A 179 26.41 7.88 -4.45
N ASP A 180 27.25 8.32 -5.37
CA ASP A 180 28.69 8.48 -5.09
C ASP A 180 28.98 9.62 -4.13
N ASP A 181 28.20 10.69 -4.17
CA ASP A 181 28.24 11.82 -3.25
C ASP A 181 27.51 11.60 -1.92
N VAL A 182 26.77 10.47 -1.79
CA VAL A 182 26.01 10.14 -0.58
C VAL A 182 26.93 9.46 0.45
N PRO A 183 26.95 9.88 1.73
CA PRO A 183 27.69 9.22 2.79
C PRO A 183 27.37 7.74 2.91
N ARG A 184 28.35 6.93 3.34
CA ARG A 184 28.24 5.47 3.43
C ARG A 184 26.94 5.01 4.12
N TYR A 185 26.54 5.66 5.20
CA TYR A 185 25.30 5.31 5.92
C TYR A 185 24.07 5.54 5.05
N GLY A 186 23.99 6.67 4.35
CA GLY A 186 22.90 6.96 3.41
C GLY A 186 22.85 5.98 2.25
N ARG A 187 24.00 5.61 1.68
CA ARG A 187 24.08 4.55 0.65
C ARG A 187 23.56 3.21 1.15
N ASN A 188 23.92 2.84 2.38
CA ASN A 188 23.43 1.61 3.00
C ASN A 188 21.92 1.66 3.20
N LEU A 189 21.35 2.80 3.62
CA LEU A 189 19.90 2.98 3.74
C LEU A 189 19.19 2.88 2.39
N ALA A 190 19.75 3.48 1.34
CA ALA A 190 19.18 3.41 -0.01
C ALA A 190 19.15 1.98 -0.56
N ARG A 191 20.09 1.12 -0.12
CA ARG A 191 20.21 -0.28 -0.51
C ARG A 191 19.66 -1.26 0.53
N ALA A 192 19.42 -0.78 1.76
CA ALA A 192 18.79 -1.59 2.81
C ALA A 192 17.37 -1.94 2.40
N ASN A 193 16.92 -3.09 2.72
CA ASN A 193 15.58 -3.60 2.44
C ASN A 193 15.32 -4.09 1.02
N ASN A 194 16.22 -4.01 0.07
CA ASN A 194 16.09 -4.64 -1.25
C ASN A 194 16.76 -3.81 -2.36
N GLY A 195 17.91 -3.23 -2.08
CA GLY A 195 18.65 -2.39 -3.03
C GLY A 195 19.00 -3.06 -4.37
N ASP A 196 18.80 -4.35 -4.45
CA ASP A 196 18.94 -5.18 -5.65
C ASP A 196 17.63 -5.33 -6.44
N GLU A 197 16.48 -4.86 -5.93
CA GLU A 197 15.17 -4.99 -6.64
C GLU A 197 15.19 -4.32 -8.00
N TYR A 198 15.73 -3.11 -8.09
CA TYR A 198 15.85 -2.42 -9.37
C TYR A 198 16.73 -3.22 -10.35
N ASP A 199 17.92 -3.64 -9.91
CA ASP A 199 18.87 -4.34 -10.75
C ASP A 199 18.29 -5.69 -11.19
N LEU A 200 17.55 -6.36 -10.30
CA LEU A 200 16.83 -7.60 -10.59
C LEU A 200 15.72 -7.41 -11.64
N VAL A 201 14.90 -6.36 -11.50
CA VAL A 201 13.87 -6.04 -12.49
C VAL A 201 14.47 -5.71 -13.85
N VAL A 202 15.59 -4.97 -13.87
CA VAL A 202 16.31 -4.66 -15.11
C VAL A 202 16.89 -5.93 -15.73
N ALA A 203 17.55 -6.77 -14.93
CA ALA A 203 18.12 -8.03 -15.39
C ALA A 203 17.10 -9.02 -15.97
N THR A 204 15.86 -8.98 -15.47
CA THR A 204 14.77 -9.79 -16.03
C THR A 204 14.11 -9.18 -17.28
N GLY A 205 14.53 -8.01 -17.72
CA GLY A 205 13.96 -7.28 -18.87
C GLY A 205 12.56 -6.70 -18.60
N LYS A 206 12.09 -6.71 -17.35
CA LYS A 206 10.71 -6.33 -17.00
C LYS A 206 10.56 -4.88 -16.51
N TYR A 207 11.62 -4.08 -16.55
CA TYR A 207 11.61 -2.73 -16.01
C TYR A 207 10.52 -1.83 -16.64
N ARG A 208 10.35 -1.89 -17.96
CA ARG A 208 9.32 -1.11 -18.67
C ARG A 208 7.91 -1.51 -18.23
N GLN A 209 7.67 -2.80 -18.04
CA GLN A 209 6.39 -3.32 -17.54
C GLN A 209 6.12 -2.88 -16.10
N ALA A 210 7.13 -2.87 -15.24
CA ALA A 210 7.00 -2.38 -13.87
C ALA A 210 6.64 -0.88 -13.84
N VAL A 211 7.26 -0.06 -14.68
CA VAL A 211 6.92 1.36 -14.83
C VAL A 211 5.49 1.54 -15.34
N GLN A 212 5.06 0.76 -16.35
CA GLN A 212 3.68 0.76 -16.83
C GLN A 212 2.69 0.46 -15.69
N ALA A 213 2.95 -0.57 -14.93
CA ALA A 213 2.09 -1.00 -13.83
C ALA A 213 1.98 0.05 -12.72
N TYR A 214 3.10 0.72 -12.41
CA TYR A 214 3.09 1.82 -11.45
C TYR A 214 2.22 2.99 -11.95
N LEU A 215 2.37 3.39 -13.22
CA LEU A 215 1.55 4.44 -13.84
C LEU A 215 0.06 4.04 -13.89
N ALA A 216 -0.25 2.80 -14.25
CA ALA A 216 -1.61 2.26 -14.22
C ALA A 216 -2.20 2.30 -12.79
N SER A 217 -1.41 1.94 -11.78
CA SER A 217 -1.82 2.00 -10.38
C SER A 217 -2.09 3.44 -9.90
N ILE A 218 -1.33 4.42 -10.38
CA ILE A 218 -1.58 5.84 -10.09
C ILE A 218 -2.89 6.30 -10.74
N SER A 219 -3.14 5.89 -11.99
CA SER A 219 -4.38 6.30 -12.70
C SER A 219 -5.63 5.62 -12.15
N TYR A 220 -5.48 4.47 -11.48
CA TYR A 220 -6.58 3.78 -10.82
C TYR A 220 -7.03 4.50 -9.54
N VAL A 221 -6.16 5.28 -8.88
CA VAL A 221 -6.44 6.03 -7.64
C VAL A 221 -7.11 7.38 -7.91
#